data_44624d3919b68a4e1cf1063aa50b61dc
#
_entry.id   44624d3919b68a4e1cf1063aa50b61dc
#
_cell.length_a   1.000
_cell.length_b   1.000
_cell.length_c   1.000
_cell.angle_alpha   90.00
_cell.angle_beta   90.00
_cell.angle_gamma   90.00
#
_symmetry.space_group_name_H-M   'P 1'
#
loop_
_entity.id
_entity.type
_entity.pdbx_description
1 polymer ?
#
loop_
_entity_poly.entity_id
_entity_poly.type
_entity_poly.pdbx_seq_one_letter_code
_entity_poly.pdbx_strand_id
1 'polypeptide(L)'
;MIELFQFQQEAAEVLSNRMISYQKDPLLVSKEKSIPLYTVLQSITGSGKTIILAEMLEQFRAQSDHQPIVLWVSKGKVVVGQTLENFSDGGKYSQNIPNYKVIPLLDCTESDIRSNEALLLIATVGKFNQKD
;
A
#
# COMPACT_ATOMS: atom_id res chain seq x y z
N MET A 1 -11.28 12.22 8.28
CA MET A 1 -11.33 11.07 7.36
C MET A 1 -12.05 11.46 6.08
N ILE A 2 -11.47 11.14 4.94
CA ILE A 2 -12.11 11.40 3.65
C ILE A 2 -13.09 10.27 3.36
N GLU A 3 -14.33 10.63 3.03
CA GLU A 3 -15.33 9.68 2.62
C GLU A 3 -15.17 9.35 1.13
N LEU A 4 -15.30 8.06 0.82
CA LEU A 4 -15.18 7.58 -0.56
C LEU A 4 -16.53 7.61 -1.27
N PHE A 5 -16.51 7.97 -2.56
CA PHE A 5 -17.66 7.73 -3.42
C PHE A 5 -17.86 6.23 -3.62
N GLN A 6 -19.07 5.85 -4.02
CA GLN A 6 -19.41 4.45 -4.19
C GLN A 6 -18.47 3.73 -5.18
N PHE A 7 -18.16 4.37 -6.31
CA PHE A 7 -17.27 3.74 -7.30
C PHE A 7 -15.84 3.54 -6.74
N GLN A 8 -15.40 4.43 -5.85
CA GLN A 8 -14.11 4.31 -5.20
C GLN A 8 -14.09 3.13 -4.23
N GLN A 9 -15.14 2.98 -3.44
CA GLN A 9 -15.27 1.85 -2.52
C GLN A 9 -15.33 0.52 -3.26
N GLU A 10 -16.08 0.45 -4.34
CA GLU A 10 -16.19 -0.75 -5.16
C GLU A 10 -14.85 -1.14 -5.76
N ALA A 11 -14.09 -0.17 -6.28
CA ALA A 11 -12.76 -0.42 -6.83
C ALA A 11 -11.82 -0.95 -5.75
N ALA A 12 -11.81 -0.33 -4.58
CA ALA A 12 -10.97 -0.76 -3.47
C ALA A 12 -11.32 -2.17 -3.01
N GLU A 13 -12.59 -2.49 -2.94
CA GLU A 13 -13.08 -3.81 -2.54
C GLU A 13 -12.66 -4.89 -3.54
N VAL A 14 -12.80 -4.62 -4.83
CA VAL A 14 -12.36 -5.56 -5.88
C VAL A 14 -10.86 -5.83 -5.77
N LEU A 15 -10.05 -4.78 -5.61
CA LEU A 15 -8.60 -4.93 -5.49
C LEU A 15 -8.22 -5.71 -4.23
N SER A 16 -8.81 -5.37 -3.11
CA SER A 16 -8.56 -6.05 -1.83
C SER A 16 -8.94 -7.53 -1.90
N ASN A 17 -10.12 -7.83 -2.44
CA ASN A 17 -10.60 -9.20 -2.57
C ASN A 17 -9.71 -10.05 -3.46
N ARG A 18 -9.18 -9.48 -4.55
CA ARG A 18 -8.22 -10.17 -5.40
C ARG A 18 -6.94 -10.52 -4.66
N MET A 19 -6.43 -9.59 -3.87
CA MET A 19 -5.22 -9.80 -3.10
C MET A 19 -5.43 -10.86 -2.02
N ILE A 20 -6.54 -10.82 -1.32
CA ILE A 20 -6.87 -11.80 -0.27
C ILE A 20 -7.08 -13.19 -0.88
N SER A 21 -7.82 -13.29 -1.99
CA SER A 21 -8.02 -14.56 -2.68
C SER A 21 -6.70 -15.17 -3.13
N TYR A 22 -5.80 -14.35 -3.66
CA TYR A 22 -4.49 -14.82 -4.10
C TYR A 22 -3.62 -15.23 -2.92
N GLN A 23 -3.68 -14.53 -1.80
CA GLN A 23 -2.95 -14.87 -0.59
C GLN A 23 -3.35 -16.26 -0.07
N LYS A 24 -4.64 -16.60 -0.17
CA LYS A 24 -5.16 -17.90 0.26
C LYS A 24 -4.84 -19.03 -0.69
N ASP A 25 -4.76 -18.73 -1.98
CA ASP A 25 -4.54 -19.74 -3.03
C ASP A 25 -3.61 -19.20 -4.12
N PRO A 26 -2.31 -19.05 -3.80
CA PRO A 26 -1.35 -18.50 -4.77
C PRO A 26 -1.02 -19.50 -5.87
N LEU A 27 -0.71 -18.97 -7.06
CA LEU A 27 -0.18 -19.78 -8.16
C LEU A 27 1.26 -20.16 -7.87
N LEU A 28 1.52 -21.45 -7.77
CA LEU A 28 2.85 -21.95 -7.43
C LEU A 28 3.60 -22.38 -8.68
N VAL A 29 4.87 -21.98 -8.76
CA VAL A 29 5.82 -22.51 -9.76
C VAL A 29 6.46 -23.78 -9.21
N SER A 30 6.67 -23.84 -7.89
CA SER A 30 7.20 -25.00 -7.19
C SER A 30 6.62 -24.99 -5.76
N LYS A 31 6.97 -25.98 -4.95
CA LYS A 31 6.51 -26.06 -3.55
C LYS A 31 6.87 -24.82 -2.72
N GLU A 32 7.93 -24.11 -3.10
CA GLU A 32 8.47 -22.99 -2.32
C GLU A 32 8.33 -21.63 -3.04
N LYS A 33 7.92 -21.61 -4.31
CA LYS A 33 7.83 -20.38 -5.09
C LYS A 33 6.46 -20.16 -5.65
N SER A 34 5.92 -18.97 -5.40
CA SER A 34 4.67 -18.51 -6.02
C SER A 34 4.96 -17.46 -7.08
N ILE A 35 4.04 -17.34 -8.03
CA ILE A 35 4.07 -16.26 -9.01
C ILE A 35 3.46 -15.02 -8.34
N PRO A 36 4.11 -13.83 -8.41
CA PRO A 36 3.51 -12.62 -7.87
C PRO A 36 2.19 -12.28 -8.56
N LEU A 37 1.24 -11.75 -7.80
CA LEU A 37 0.00 -11.22 -8.35
C LEU A 37 0.26 -9.82 -8.88
N TYR A 38 -0.13 -9.58 -10.13
CA TYR A 38 -0.12 -8.25 -10.74
C TYR A 38 -1.56 -7.81 -10.98
N THR A 39 -1.89 -6.61 -10.54
CA THR A 39 -3.18 -6.01 -10.84
C THR A 39 -2.99 -4.54 -11.17
N VAL A 40 -3.86 -3.99 -12.02
CA VAL A 40 -3.75 -2.63 -12.51
C VAL A 40 -5.04 -1.89 -12.20
N LEU A 41 -4.91 -0.71 -11.59
CA LEU A 41 -6.00 0.21 -11.41
C LEU A 41 -5.85 1.35 -12.42
N GLN A 42 -6.78 1.43 -13.36
CA GLN A 42 -6.83 2.53 -14.31
C GLN A 42 -8.07 3.38 -14.02
N SER A 43 -7.88 4.67 -13.96
CA SER A 43 -8.98 5.61 -13.78
C SER A 43 -8.60 6.97 -14.35
N ILE A 44 -9.61 7.80 -14.56
CA ILE A 44 -9.42 9.16 -15.05
C ILE A 44 -8.65 9.96 -14.02
N THR A 45 -7.71 10.81 -14.46
CA THR A 45 -6.97 11.72 -13.58
C THR A 45 -7.96 12.54 -12.74
N GLY A 46 -7.73 12.62 -11.45
CA GLY A 46 -8.62 13.31 -10.53
C GLY A 46 -9.76 12.45 -9.96
N SER A 47 -9.81 11.17 -10.30
CA SER A 47 -10.85 10.24 -9.77
C SER A 47 -10.54 9.73 -8.36
N GLY A 48 -9.40 10.14 -7.78
CA GLY A 48 -9.05 9.73 -6.42
C GLY A 48 -8.36 8.39 -6.32
N LYS A 49 -7.42 8.09 -7.22
CA LYS A 49 -6.66 6.83 -7.16
C LYS A 49 -5.97 6.60 -5.82
N THR A 50 -5.42 7.66 -5.23
CA THR A 50 -4.72 7.56 -3.95
C THR A 50 -5.65 7.11 -2.83
N ILE A 51 -6.86 7.68 -2.76
CA ILE A 51 -7.83 7.29 -1.74
C ILE A 51 -8.37 5.88 -1.98
N ILE A 52 -8.53 5.48 -3.25
CA ILE A 52 -8.91 4.10 -3.59
C ILE A 52 -7.85 3.12 -3.07
N LEU A 53 -6.58 3.42 -3.32
CA LEU A 53 -5.48 2.57 -2.86
C LEU A 53 -5.37 2.55 -1.34
N ALA A 54 -5.59 3.68 -0.67
CA ALA A 54 -5.59 3.74 0.79
C ALA A 54 -6.69 2.83 1.37
N GLU A 55 -7.90 2.91 0.83
CA GLU A 55 -9.01 2.05 1.27
C GLU A 55 -8.72 0.58 0.99
N MET A 56 -8.15 0.26 -0.16
CA MET A 56 -7.73 -1.10 -0.50
C MET A 56 -6.73 -1.63 0.53
N LEU A 57 -5.74 -0.83 0.91
CA LEU A 57 -4.74 -1.22 1.90
C LEU A 57 -5.37 -1.49 3.26
N GLU A 58 -6.32 -0.66 3.69
CA GLU A 58 -6.99 -0.87 4.97
C GLU A 58 -7.87 -2.13 4.95
N GLN A 59 -8.61 -2.37 3.88
CA GLN A 59 -9.40 -3.58 3.73
C GLN A 59 -8.52 -4.83 3.67
N PHE A 60 -7.41 -4.75 2.94
CA PHE A 60 -6.45 -5.86 2.86
C PHE A 60 -5.87 -6.18 4.24
N ARG A 61 -5.43 -5.17 4.99
CA ARG A 61 -4.91 -5.36 6.34
C ARG A 61 -5.95 -6.02 7.25
N ALA A 62 -7.20 -5.56 7.21
CA ALA A 62 -8.27 -6.09 8.06
C ALA A 62 -8.58 -7.55 7.79
N GLN A 63 -8.39 -8.03 6.57
CA GLN A 63 -8.70 -9.39 6.16
C GLN A 63 -7.48 -10.32 6.11
N SER A 64 -6.27 -9.77 6.23
CA SER A 64 -5.03 -10.56 6.14
C SER A 64 -4.78 -11.30 7.46
N ASP A 65 -4.19 -12.48 7.36
CA ASP A 65 -3.83 -13.32 8.52
C ASP A 65 -2.65 -12.74 9.31
N HIS A 66 -1.89 -11.85 8.71
CA HIS A 66 -0.73 -11.22 9.34
C HIS A 66 -0.66 -9.75 8.95
N GLN A 67 0.12 -8.97 9.68
CA GLN A 67 0.25 -7.55 9.39
C GLN A 67 1.06 -7.35 8.10
N PRO A 68 0.50 -6.66 7.11
CA PRO A 68 1.19 -6.47 5.84
C PRO A 68 2.33 -5.47 5.92
N ILE A 69 3.35 -5.70 5.08
CA ILE A 69 4.39 -4.72 4.81
C ILE A 69 4.18 -4.25 3.38
N VAL A 70 3.86 -2.98 3.23
CA VAL A 70 3.50 -2.39 1.94
C VAL A 70 4.60 -1.43 1.51
N LEU A 71 5.05 -1.55 0.26
CA LEU A 71 5.98 -0.61 -0.34
C LEU A 71 5.22 0.26 -1.34
N TRP A 72 5.14 1.54 -1.04
CA TRP A 72 4.54 2.54 -1.92
C TRP A 72 5.64 3.27 -2.68
N VAL A 73 5.66 3.10 -3.99
CA VAL A 73 6.72 3.67 -4.83
C VAL A 73 6.12 4.71 -5.75
N SER A 74 6.70 5.90 -5.75
CA SER A 74 6.29 6.99 -6.62
C SER A 74 7.48 7.59 -7.33
N LYS A 75 7.22 8.25 -8.46
CA LYS A 75 8.26 8.92 -9.24
C LYS A 75 8.45 10.35 -8.71
N GLY A 76 9.70 10.69 -8.38
CA GLY A 76 10.06 12.03 -7.99
C GLY A 76 9.95 12.32 -6.49
N LYS A 77 10.88 13.13 -5.99
CA LYS A 77 10.97 13.46 -4.56
C LYS A 77 9.80 14.30 -4.05
N VAL A 78 9.25 15.18 -4.89
CA VAL A 78 8.14 16.05 -4.51
C VAL A 78 6.88 15.21 -4.24
N VAL A 79 6.58 14.27 -5.13
CA VAL A 79 5.42 13.38 -5.00
C VAL A 79 5.56 12.50 -3.75
N VAL A 80 6.75 11.98 -3.51
CA VAL A 80 7.01 11.16 -2.31
C VAL A 80 6.85 11.99 -1.04
N GLY A 81 7.34 13.22 -1.03
CA GLY A 81 7.17 14.13 0.09
C GLY A 81 5.70 14.41 0.39
N GLN A 82 4.90 14.66 -0.64
CA GLN A 82 3.46 14.86 -0.50
C GLN A 82 2.75 13.59 0.02
N THR A 83 3.15 12.44 -0.47
CA THR A 83 2.58 11.16 -0.03
C THR A 83 2.87 10.93 1.45
N LEU A 84 4.11 11.14 1.88
CA LEU A 84 4.49 11.04 3.29
C LEU A 84 3.68 11.98 4.16
N GLU A 85 3.55 13.24 3.75
CA GLU A 85 2.79 14.23 4.49
C GLU A 85 1.31 13.83 4.60
N ASN A 86 0.72 13.38 3.50
CA ASN A 86 -0.69 13.03 3.44
C ASN A 86 -1.05 11.79 4.28
N PHE A 87 -0.15 10.85 4.40
CA PHE A 87 -0.39 9.62 5.15
C PHE A 87 0.14 9.65 6.59
N SER A 88 1.02 10.58 6.93
CA SER A 88 1.54 10.72 8.29
C SER A 88 0.50 11.35 9.21
N ASP A 89 0.73 11.27 10.51
CA ASP A 89 -0.18 11.78 11.52
C ASP A 89 -0.57 13.24 11.24
N GLY A 90 -1.87 13.51 11.25
CA GLY A 90 -2.41 14.82 10.92
C GLY A 90 -2.54 15.10 9.44
N GLY A 91 -2.08 14.20 8.58
CA GLY A 91 -2.18 14.36 7.13
C GLY A 91 -3.57 14.05 6.59
N LYS A 92 -3.76 14.40 5.32
CA LYS A 92 -5.06 14.32 4.64
C LYS A 92 -5.70 12.93 4.67
N TYR A 93 -4.89 11.88 4.54
CA TYR A 93 -5.36 10.50 4.47
C TYR A 93 -5.02 9.67 5.70
N SER A 94 -4.46 10.26 6.74
CA SER A 94 -3.99 9.53 7.91
C SER A 94 -5.08 8.69 8.56
N GLN A 95 -6.30 9.22 8.64
CA GLN A 95 -7.43 8.51 9.25
C GLN A 95 -8.03 7.43 8.35
N ASN A 96 -7.66 7.40 7.07
CA ASN A 96 -8.09 6.35 6.14
C ASN A 96 -7.25 5.09 6.28
N ILE A 97 -6.04 5.20 6.85
CA ILE A 97 -5.16 4.06 7.12
C ILE A 97 -4.64 4.11 8.56
N PRO A 98 -5.53 4.15 9.57
CA PRO A 98 -5.14 4.45 10.95
C PRO A 98 -4.24 3.39 11.59
N ASN A 99 -4.20 2.19 11.03
CA ASN A 99 -3.47 1.06 11.61
C ASN A 99 -2.15 0.76 10.91
N TYR A 100 -1.75 1.63 9.97
CA TYR A 100 -0.44 1.53 9.32
C TYR A 100 0.54 2.50 9.95
N LYS A 101 1.75 2.02 10.20
CA LYS A 101 2.87 2.89 10.53
C LYS A 101 3.53 3.34 9.23
N VAL A 102 3.55 4.64 8.99
CA VAL A 102 4.05 5.23 7.74
C VAL A 102 5.48 5.68 7.95
N ILE A 103 6.42 5.14 7.16
CA ILE A 103 7.85 5.42 7.31
C ILE A 103 8.49 5.58 5.94
N PRO A 104 9.39 6.57 5.75
CA PRO A 104 10.24 6.56 4.56
C PRO A 104 11.07 5.27 4.53
N LEU A 105 11.21 4.66 3.35
CA LEU A 105 11.93 3.38 3.23
C LEU A 105 13.32 3.45 3.84
N LEU A 106 14.03 4.56 3.66
CA LEU A 106 15.39 4.74 4.19
C LEU A 106 15.44 4.75 5.72
N ASP A 107 14.35 5.09 6.38
CA ASP A 107 14.29 5.18 7.85
C ASP A 107 13.75 3.89 8.47
N CYS A 108 13.37 2.92 7.65
CA CYS A 108 12.89 1.63 8.13
C CYS A 108 14.04 0.81 8.71
N THR A 109 13.83 0.31 9.92
CA THR A 109 14.83 -0.50 10.62
C THR A 109 14.34 -1.94 10.73
N GLU A 110 15.26 -2.84 11.08
CA GLU A 110 14.92 -4.23 11.36
C GLU A 110 13.92 -4.34 12.52
N SER A 111 14.05 -3.45 13.50
CA SER A 111 13.10 -3.38 14.62
C SER A 111 11.69 -3.06 14.15
N ASP A 112 11.53 -2.16 13.17
CA ASP A 112 10.23 -1.85 12.59
C ASP A 112 9.60 -3.08 11.93
N ILE A 113 10.39 -3.84 11.18
CA ILE A 113 9.92 -5.04 10.49
C ILE A 113 9.49 -6.11 11.49
N ARG A 114 10.19 -6.23 12.61
CA ARG A 114 9.91 -7.23 13.65
C ARG A 114 8.80 -6.83 14.61
N SER A 115 8.32 -5.58 14.54
CA SER A 115 7.35 -5.05 15.50
C SER A 115 5.96 -5.65 15.40
N ASN A 116 5.70 -6.43 14.35
CA ASN A 116 4.39 -7.01 14.06
C ASN A 116 3.29 -5.95 13.86
N GLU A 117 3.68 -4.81 13.33
CA GLU A 117 2.76 -3.74 12.93
C GLU A 117 2.63 -3.70 11.41
N ALA A 118 1.48 -3.26 10.91
CA ALA A 118 1.33 -3.00 9.49
C ALA A 118 2.18 -1.78 9.11
N LEU A 119 3.02 -1.94 8.10
CA LEU A 119 3.94 -0.89 7.66
C LEU A 119 3.60 -0.40 6.27
N LEU A 120 3.61 0.92 6.10
CA LEU A 120 3.56 1.55 4.79
C LEU A 120 4.89 2.27 4.57
N LEU A 121 5.74 1.67 3.75
CA LEU A 121 7.07 2.18 3.43
C LEU A 121 6.99 2.98 2.13
N ILE A 122 7.46 4.21 2.15
CA ILE A 122 7.34 5.12 1.00
C ILE A 122 8.72 5.42 0.43
N ALA A 123 8.86 5.27 -0.89
CA ALA A 123 10.13 5.43 -1.59
C ALA A 123 9.96 6.03 -2.97
N THR A 124 11.05 6.56 -3.52
CA THR A 124 11.10 6.97 -4.92
C THR A 124 11.57 5.80 -5.78
N VAL A 125 11.16 5.77 -7.05
CA VAL A 125 11.66 4.81 -8.03
C VAL A 125 13.19 4.90 -8.16
N GLY A 126 13.74 6.12 -8.10
CA GLY A 126 15.18 6.33 -8.21
C GLY A 126 16.03 5.59 -7.20
N LYS A 127 15.47 5.25 -6.02
CA LYS A 127 16.18 4.48 -5.00
C LYS A 127 16.61 3.10 -5.49
N PHE A 128 15.83 2.49 -6.35
CA PHE A 128 16.11 1.16 -6.87
C PHE A 128 17.06 1.16 -8.05
N ASN A 129 17.35 2.33 -8.61
CA ASN A 129 18.24 2.51 -9.75
C ASN A 129 19.60 3.07 -9.36
N GLN A 130 19.85 3.32 -8.08
CA GLN A 130 21.13 3.81 -7.62
C GLN A 130 22.19 2.71 -7.65
N LYS A 131 23.35 3.05 -8.25
CA LYS A 131 24.53 2.18 -8.19
C LYS A 131 25.32 2.54 -6.96
N ASP A 132 25.61 1.56 -6.17
CA ASP A 132 26.50 1.73 -5.00
C ASP A 132 27.96 1.86 -5.44
#